data_d3269741c28e238aed574268020d072e
#
_entry.id   d3269741c28e238aed574268020d072e
#
_cell.length_a   1.000
_cell.length_b   1.000
_cell.length_c   1.000
_cell.angle_alpha   90.00
_cell.angle_beta   90.00
_cell.angle_gamma   90.00
#
_symmetry.space_group_name_H-M   'P 1'
#
loop_
_entity.id
_entity.type
_entity.pdbx_description
1 polymer ?
#
loop_
_entity_poly.entity_id
_entity_poly.type
_entity_poly.pdbx_seq_one_letter_code
_entity_poly.pdbx_strand_id
1 'polypeptide(L)'
;MEKPIYREILLQYINKQEPEQPILTERIAKYAAVCLGVDEDKVKKAVNVNMARLEKADLLIRVTKGVYCRKIKTPFGYYRPNKETVFCNQLLRDDTGAIGYETGLSALNKLGLVSQMPNRRSIATNLHNKRVPKEFQVDGRKPVTTITESNYKYLQFLDAVRGLAHAPVDVLKPELVLRGTAKDFDLNTDILILFARKYYNQKTLLKTIDILLEGVYETA
;
A
#
# COMPACT_ATOMS: atom_id res chain seq x y z
N MET A 1 -35.82 -12.87 -17.71
CA MET A 1 -34.66 -12.92 -16.80
C MET A 1 -34.94 -11.95 -15.67
N GLU A 2 -35.11 -12.44 -14.45
CA GLU A 2 -35.24 -11.55 -13.26
C GLU A 2 -33.98 -10.71 -13.08
N LYS A 3 -34.17 -9.39 -12.82
CA LYS A 3 -33.04 -8.51 -12.53
C LYS A 3 -32.40 -8.96 -11.23
N PRO A 4 -31.08 -9.24 -11.21
CA PRO A 4 -30.40 -9.66 -10.00
C PRO A 4 -30.58 -8.62 -8.89
N ILE A 5 -30.93 -9.10 -7.69
CA ILE A 5 -31.17 -8.23 -6.53
C ILE A 5 -29.83 -7.59 -6.17
N TYR A 6 -29.81 -6.28 -5.88
CA TYR A 6 -28.60 -5.53 -5.50
C TYR A 6 -27.71 -6.31 -4.50
N ARG A 7 -28.33 -6.95 -3.50
CA ARG A 7 -27.63 -7.70 -2.47
C ARG A 7 -26.76 -8.82 -3.05
N GLU A 8 -27.25 -9.54 -4.06
CA GLU A 8 -26.53 -10.66 -4.69
C GLU A 8 -25.31 -10.16 -5.46
N ILE A 9 -25.48 -9.07 -6.22
CA ILE A 9 -24.37 -8.44 -6.95
C ILE A 9 -23.26 -8.01 -5.98
N LEU A 10 -23.65 -7.36 -4.87
CA LEU A 10 -22.69 -6.92 -3.86
C LEU A 10 -21.98 -8.11 -3.20
N LEU A 11 -22.71 -9.17 -2.83
CA LEU A 11 -22.12 -10.37 -2.22
C LEU A 11 -21.17 -11.09 -3.19
N GLN A 12 -21.48 -11.15 -4.49
CA GLN A 12 -20.59 -11.69 -5.50
C GLN A 12 -19.26 -10.92 -5.57
N TYR A 13 -19.31 -9.60 -5.55
CA TYR A 13 -18.12 -8.76 -5.52
C TYR A 13 -17.32 -8.97 -4.24
N ILE A 14 -17.99 -8.90 -3.08
CA ILE A 14 -17.38 -9.02 -1.74
C ILE A 14 -16.70 -10.37 -1.57
N ASN A 15 -17.34 -11.46 -2.02
CA ASN A 15 -16.81 -12.81 -1.85
C ASN A 15 -15.53 -13.09 -2.66
N LYS A 16 -15.24 -12.28 -3.68
CA LYS A 16 -14.00 -12.36 -4.46
C LYS A 16 -12.84 -11.62 -3.80
N GLN A 17 -13.10 -10.78 -2.78
CA GLN A 17 -12.05 -10.00 -2.13
C GLN A 17 -11.36 -10.80 -1.02
N GLU A 18 -10.05 -10.63 -0.89
CA GLU A 18 -9.30 -11.14 0.24
C GLU A 18 -9.67 -10.40 1.55
N PRO A 19 -9.50 -11.02 2.73
CA PRO A 19 -9.97 -10.45 4.00
C PRO A 19 -9.43 -9.06 4.30
N GLU A 20 -8.15 -8.83 4.06
CA GLU A 20 -7.47 -7.59 4.38
C GLU A 20 -7.47 -6.59 3.21
N GLN A 21 -8.12 -6.93 2.11
CA GLN A 21 -8.29 -5.99 1.01
C GLN A 21 -9.41 -4.97 1.28
N PRO A 22 -9.17 -3.69 1.00
CA PRO A 22 -10.17 -2.66 1.17
C PRO A 22 -11.28 -2.77 0.11
N ILE A 23 -12.52 -2.85 0.56
CA ILE A 23 -13.71 -2.81 -0.28
C ILE A 23 -14.24 -1.38 -0.28
N LEU A 24 -14.05 -0.67 -1.41
CA LEU A 24 -14.46 0.72 -1.57
C LEU A 24 -15.89 0.80 -2.12
N THR A 25 -16.75 1.60 -1.50
CA THR A 25 -18.13 1.78 -1.98
C THR A 25 -18.21 2.33 -3.39
N GLU A 26 -17.23 3.15 -3.81
CA GLU A 26 -17.14 3.68 -5.17
C GLU A 26 -16.86 2.56 -6.18
N ARG A 27 -15.93 1.64 -5.89
CA ARG A 27 -15.62 0.51 -6.77
C ARG A 27 -16.78 -0.45 -6.91
N ILE A 28 -17.41 -0.79 -5.78
CA ILE A 28 -18.57 -1.69 -5.82
C ILE A 28 -19.78 -1.04 -6.52
N ALA A 29 -19.90 0.31 -6.48
CA ALA A 29 -20.92 1.02 -7.23
C ALA A 29 -20.67 0.93 -8.74
N LYS A 30 -19.42 1.10 -9.19
CA LYS A 30 -19.05 0.88 -10.59
C LYS A 30 -19.34 -0.54 -11.05
N TYR A 31 -18.96 -1.53 -10.25
CA TYR A 31 -19.25 -2.93 -10.54
C TYR A 31 -20.76 -3.21 -10.67
N ALA A 32 -21.54 -2.70 -9.71
CA ALA A 32 -23.00 -2.87 -9.72
C ALA A 32 -23.65 -2.14 -10.91
N ALA A 33 -23.16 -0.96 -11.29
CA ALA A 33 -23.63 -0.21 -12.45
C ALA A 33 -23.44 -1.01 -13.76
N VAL A 34 -22.26 -1.62 -13.92
CA VAL A 34 -21.95 -2.49 -15.07
C VAL A 34 -22.87 -3.72 -15.09
N CYS A 35 -23.03 -4.41 -13.95
CA CYS A 35 -23.89 -5.60 -13.86
C CYS A 35 -25.37 -5.31 -14.16
N LEU A 36 -25.84 -4.10 -13.82
CA LEU A 36 -27.23 -3.69 -14.02
C LEU A 36 -27.47 -2.96 -15.35
N GLY A 37 -26.41 -2.56 -16.07
CA GLY A 37 -26.52 -1.77 -17.29
C GLY A 37 -27.09 -0.37 -17.05
N VAL A 38 -26.77 0.27 -15.91
CA VAL A 38 -27.27 1.58 -15.52
C VAL A 38 -26.12 2.53 -15.14
N ASP A 39 -26.43 3.83 -15.08
CA ASP A 39 -25.47 4.85 -14.66
C ASP A 39 -25.06 4.67 -13.19
N GLU A 40 -23.77 4.92 -12.88
CA GLU A 40 -23.17 4.77 -11.55
C GLU A 40 -23.91 5.63 -10.49
N ASP A 41 -24.32 6.85 -10.83
CA ASP A 41 -24.99 7.75 -9.88
C ASP A 41 -26.35 7.21 -9.42
N LYS A 42 -27.04 6.45 -10.28
CA LYS A 42 -28.31 5.81 -9.93
C LYS A 42 -28.17 4.70 -8.89
N VAL A 43 -27.01 4.03 -8.86
CA VAL A 43 -26.77 2.91 -7.94
C VAL A 43 -26.06 3.31 -6.66
N LYS A 44 -25.34 4.43 -6.62
CA LYS A 44 -24.55 4.86 -5.45
C LYS A 44 -25.33 4.86 -4.14
N LYS A 45 -26.55 5.43 -4.13
CA LYS A 45 -27.38 5.48 -2.91
C LYS A 45 -27.77 4.07 -2.47
N ALA A 46 -28.21 3.22 -3.41
CA ALA A 46 -28.61 1.85 -3.12
C ALA A 46 -27.44 1.02 -2.61
N VAL A 47 -26.25 1.15 -3.21
CA VAL A 47 -25.03 0.51 -2.77
C VAL A 47 -24.68 0.92 -1.34
N ASN A 48 -24.65 2.22 -1.02
CA ASN A 48 -24.33 2.69 0.33
C ASN A 48 -25.31 2.13 1.38
N VAL A 49 -26.62 2.10 1.09
CA VAL A 49 -27.63 1.54 1.99
C VAL A 49 -27.41 0.03 2.19
N ASN A 50 -27.14 -0.70 1.12
CA ASN A 50 -26.92 -2.17 1.22
C ASN A 50 -25.62 -2.49 1.93
N MET A 51 -24.52 -1.73 1.71
CA MET A 51 -23.26 -1.91 2.43
C MET A 51 -23.45 -1.69 3.94
N ALA A 52 -24.21 -0.66 4.34
CA ALA A 52 -24.54 -0.44 5.74
C ALA A 52 -25.43 -1.56 6.34
N ARG A 53 -26.32 -2.17 5.53
CA ARG A 53 -27.11 -3.33 5.97
C ARG A 53 -26.26 -4.58 6.15
N LEU A 54 -25.29 -4.80 5.24
CA LEU A 54 -24.32 -5.91 5.34
C LEU A 54 -23.40 -5.76 6.55
N GLU A 55 -22.99 -4.53 6.87
CA GLU A 55 -22.27 -4.23 8.13
C GLU A 55 -23.09 -4.56 9.36
N LYS A 56 -24.35 -4.10 9.42
CA LYS A 56 -25.28 -4.40 10.53
C LYS A 56 -25.56 -5.90 10.66
N ALA A 57 -25.58 -6.64 9.57
CA ALA A 57 -25.71 -8.10 9.54
C ALA A 57 -24.40 -8.84 9.89
N ASP A 58 -23.37 -8.12 10.33
CA ASP A 58 -22.05 -8.65 10.73
C ASP A 58 -21.32 -9.45 9.62
N LEU A 59 -21.62 -9.14 8.36
CA LEU A 59 -20.97 -9.73 7.19
C LEU A 59 -19.74 -8.92 6.73
N LEU A 60 -19.75 -7.63 7.06
CA LEU A 60 -18.67 -6.69 6.75
C LEU A 60 -18.22 -5.96 8.00
N ILE A 61 -16.97 -5.49 7.97
CA ILE A 61 -16.41 -4.60 8.97
C ILE A 61 -16.15 -3.25 8.30
N ARG A 62 -16.71 -2.19 8.88
CA ARG A 62 -16.42 -0.84 8.43
C ARG A 62 -15.08 -0.38 8.98
N VAL A 63 -14.18 0.02 8.08
CA VAL A 63 -12.84 0.54 8.42
C VAL A 63 -12.89 2.06 8.60
N THR A 64 -13.34 2.76 7.55
CA THR A 64 -13.61 4.20 7.56
C THR A 64 -14.86 4.49 6.73
N LYS A 65 -15.21 5.77 6.54
CA LYS A 65 -16.33 6.15 5.67
C LYS A 65 -16.07 5.66 4.24
N GLY A 66 -16.97 4.84 3.71
CA GLY A 66 -16.89 4.29 2.35
C GLY A 66 -15.86 3.16 2.17
N VAL A 67 -15.22 2.68 3.23
CA VAL A 67 -14.23 1.61 3.21
C VAL A 67 -14.64 0.51 4.16
N TYR A 68 -14.73 -0.70 3.62
CA TYR A 68 -15.11 -1.91 4.34
C TYR A 68 -14.07 -3.00 4.10
N CYS A 69 -14.12 -4.06 4.89
CA CYS A 69 -13.40 -5.30 4.65
C CYS A 69 -14.28 -6.50 4.97
N ARG A 70 -13.90 -7.64 4.43
CA ARG A 70 -14.64 -8.88 4.56
C ARG A 70 -14.34 -9.53 5.90
N LYS A 71 -15.38 -10.02 6.58
CA LYS A 71 -15.30 -10.93 7.72
C LYS A 71 -15.32 -12.35 7.23
N ILE A 72 -14.40 -13.21 7.68
CA ILE A 72 -14.31 -14.60 7.24
C ILE A 72 -14.60 -15.55 8.40
N LYS A 73 -15.41 -16.58 8.10
CA LYS A 73 -15.60 -17.70 9.02
C LYS A 73 -14.46 -18.70 8.83
N THR A 74 -13.75 -18.99 9.89
CA THR A 74 -12.69 -20.00 9.93
C THR A 74 -13.11 -21.17 10.84
N PRO A 75 -12.43 -22.33 10.80
CA PRO A 75 -12.69 -23.41 11.74
C PRO A 75 -12.56 -23.02 13.23
N PHE A 76 -11.77 -21.99 13.52
CA PHE A 76 -11.53 -21.47 14.87
C PHE A 76 -12.43 -20.28 15.25
N GLY A 77 -13.44 -19.96 14.45
CA GLY A 77 -14.33 -18.82 14.64
C GLY A 77 -14.23 -17.79 13.51
N TYR A 78 -14.63 -16.56 13.80
CA TYR A 78 -14.58 -15.49 12.80
C TYR A 78 -13.26 -14.75 12.84
N TYR A 79 -12.51 -14.76 11.73
CA TYR A 79 -11.38 -13.86 11.54
C TYR A 79 -11.88 -12.43 11.24
N ARG A 80 -11.43 -11.49 12.04
CA ARG A 80 -11.69 -10.06 11.86
C ARG A 80 -10.42 -9.36 11.45
N PRO A 81 -10.31 -8.88 10.19
CA PRO A 81 -9.14 -8.13 9.74
C PRO A 81 -8.87 -6.92 10.62
N ASN A 82 -7.58 -6.60 10.80
CA ASN A 82 -7.18 -5.38 11.47
C ASN A 82 -7.52 -4.17 10.58
N LYS A 83 -8.32 -3.25 11.10
CA LYS A 83 -8.77 -2.06 10.35
C LYS A 83 -7.61 -1.18 9.88
N GLU A 84 -6.56 -1.07 10.68
CA GLU A 84 -5.38 -0.31 10.32
C GLU A 84 -4.62 -0.96 9.16
N THR A 85 -4.47 -2.29 9.18
CA THR A 85 -3.87 -3.04 8.05
C THR A 85 -4.66 -2.84 6.76
N VAL A 86 -5.99 -2.95 6.82
CA VAL A 86 -6.85 -2.69 5.65
C VAL A 86 -6.70 -1.26 5.15
N PHE A 87 -6.62 -0.29 6.05
CA PHE A 87 -6.39 1.10 5.68
C PHE A 87 -5.02 1.31 5.04
N CYS A 88 -3.96 0.68 5.57
CA CYS A 88 -2.63 0.69 4.95
C CYS A 88 -2.66 0.09 3.54
N ASN A 89 -3.33 -1.04 3.35
CA ASN A 89 -3.46 -1.68 2.03
C ASN A 89 -4.17 -0.76 1.02
N GLN A 90 -5.15 0.05 1.46
CA GLN A 90 -5.77 1.07 0.63
C GLN A 90 -4.78 2.17 0.18
N LEU A 91 -3.79 2.51 1.01
CA LEU A 91 -2.78 3.51 0.68
C LEU A 91 -1.67 2.95 -0.23
N LEU A 92 -1.50 1.62 -0.24
CA LEU A 92 -0.42 0.95 -0.97
C LEU A 92 -0.84 0.54 -2.39
N ARG A 93 -2.07 0.07 -2.59
CA ARG A 93 -2.50 -0.50 -3.88
C ARG A 93 -3.94 -0.12 -4.23
N ASP A 94 -4.18 -0.01 -5.54
CA ASP A 94 -5.52 0.08 -6.12
C ASP A 94 -5.65 -0.84 -7.34
N ASP A 95 -6.71 -0.64 -8.15
CA ASP A 95 -6.97 -1.47 -9.33
C ASP A 95 -5.92 -1.30 -10.45
N THR A 96 -5.15 -0.21 -10.39
CA THR A 96 -4.08 0.09 -11.37
C THR A 96 -2.72 -0.46 -10.94
N GLY A 97 -2.63 -1.00 -9.72
CA GLY A 97 -1.41 -1.54 -9.12
C GLY A 97 -0.93 -0.76 -7.89
N ALA A 98 0.38 -0.61 -7.74
CA ALA A 98 0.97 0.13 -6.63
C ALA A 98 0.74 1.63 -6.77
N ILE A 99 0.17 2.22 -5.70
CA ILE A 99 -0.03 3.67 -5.54
C ILE A 99 0.66 4.20 -4.29
N GLY A 100 1.36 3.34 -3.58
CA GLY A 100 2.10 3.67 -2.38
C GLY A 100 3.16 2.62 -2.06
N TYR A 101 4.05 2.98 -1.15
CA TYR A 101 5.06 2.09 -0.58
C TYR A 101 5.40 2.53 0.84
N GLU A 102 5.88 1.60 1.66
CA GLU A 102 6.36 1.94 2.99
C GLU A 102 7.68 2.70 2.91
N THR A 103 7.83 3.73 3.76
CA THR A 103 9.01 4.59 3.82
C THR A 103 9.42 4.88 5.27
N GLY A 104 10.50 5.64 5.47
CA GLY A 104 11.00 6.01 6.81
C GLY A 104 11.43 4.80 7.64
N LEU A 105 11.32 4.92 8.97
CA LEU A 105 11.77 3.87 9.89
C LEU A 105 11.06 2.54 9.70
N SER A 106 9.78 2.54 9.30
CA SER A 106 9.05 1.29 9.04
C SER A 106 9.62 0.50 7.87
N ALA A 107 10.04 1.19 6.80
CA ALA A 107 10.72 0.56 5.67
C ALA A 107 12.12 0.06 6.07
N LEU A 108 12.90 0.87 6.79
CA LEU A 108 14.24 0.49 7.22
C LEU A 108 14.22 -0.71 8.18
N ASN A 109 13.23 -0.78 9.08
CA ASN A 109 13.04 -1.93 9.95
C ASN A 109 12.71 -3.21 9.16
N LYS A 110 11.78 -3.12 8.19
CA LYS A 110 11.45 -4.25 7.30
C LYS A 110 12.62 -4.74 6.47
N LEU A 111 13.52 -3.83 6.08
CA LEU A 111 14.76 -4.17 5.36
C LEU A 111 15.86 -4.69 6.30
N GLY A 112 15.61 -4.75 7.61
CA GLY A 112 16.60 -5.21 8.59
C GLY A 112 17.75 -4.23 8.83
N LEU A 113 17.58 -2.94 8.49
CA LEU A 113 18.59 -1.89 8.66
C LEU A 113 18.55 -1.25 10.05
N VAL A 114 17.40 -1.32 10.71
CA VAL A 114 17.19 -0.87 12.09
C VAL A 114 16.39 -1.92 12.86
N SER A 115 16.78 -2.22 14.09
CA SER A 115 16.06 -3.14 14.98
C SER A 115 14.86 -2.46 15.64
N GLN A 116 14.91 -1.15 15.78
CA GLN A 116 13.83 -0.37 16.41
C GLN A 116 12.53 -0.48 15.63
N MET A 117 11.48 -0.98 16.29
CA MET A 117 10.13 -0.98 15.75
C MET A 117 9.53 0.43 15.82
N PRO A 118 9.11 1.01 14.69
CA PRO A 118 8.49 2.33 14.72
C PRO A 118 7.07 2.26 15.31
N ASN A 119 6.72 3.22 16.15
CA ASN A 119 5.37 3.35 16.68
C ASN A 119 4.32 3.66 15.62
N ARG A 120 4.74 4.24 14.49
CA ARG A 120 3.86 4.62 13.38
C ARG A 120 4.42 4.12 12.05
N ARG A 121 3.55 3.57 11.21
CA ARG A 121 3.90 3.17 9.85
C ARG A 121 3.90 4.40 8.94
N SER A 122 5.00 4.68 8.28
CA SER A 122 5.09 5.75 7.29
C SER A 122 4.87 5.19 5.88
N ILE A 123 3.89 5.73 5.16
CA ILE A 123 3.53 5.28 3.81
C ILE A 123 3.57 6.48 2.86
N ALA A 124 4.47 6.45 1.87
CA ALA A 124 4.43 7.36 0.74
C ALA A 124 3.32 6.88 -0.21
N THR A 125 2.39 7.78 -0.59
CA THR A 125 1.21 7.38 -1.36
C THR A 125 0.68 8.52 -2.22
N ASN A 126 0.12 8.19 -3.37
CA ASN A 126 -0.63 9.14 -4.21
C ASN A 126 -1.87 9.68 -3.48
N LEU A 127 -2.35 8.96 -2.46
CA LEU A 127 -3.47 9.37 -1.59
C LEU A 127 -3.01 10.13 -0.34
N HIS A 128 -1.86 10.83 -0.37
CA HIS A 128 -1.27 11.52 0.79
C HIS A 128 -2.19 12.55 1.46
N ASN A 129 -3.17 13.11 0.74
CA ASN A 129 -4.17 14.04 1.28
C ASN A 129 -5.33 13.32 1.99
N LYS A 130 -5.38 11.97 1.96
CA LYS A 130 -6.44 11.22 2.60
C LYS A 130 -6.29 11.33 4.12
N ARG A 131 -7.38 11.72 4.78
CA ARG A 131 -7.41 11.84 6.24
C ARG A 131 -7.23 10.46 6.88
N VAL A 132 -6.19 10.32 7.66
CA VAL A 132 -5.93 9.13 8.49
C VAL A 132 -6.78 9.23 9.76
N PRO A 133 -7.52 8.18 10.17
CA PRO A 133 -8.19 8.13 11.46
C PRO A 133 -7.20 8.33 12.61
N LYS A 134 -7.62 9.06 13.65
CA LYS A 134 -6.73 9.39 14.78
C LYS A 134 -6.24 8.17 15.55
N GLU A 135 -7.05 7.12 15.57
CA GLU A 135 -6.77 5.84 16.23
C GLU A 135 -5.73 4.98 15.49
N PHE A 136 -5.43 5.28 14.20
CA PHE A 136 -4.46 4.52 13.41
C PHE A 136 -3.06 5.09 13.55
N GLN A 137 -2.10 4.20 13.78
CA GLN A 137 -0.69 4.54 13.89
C GLN A 137 -0.04 4.58 12.48
N VAL A 138 -0.56 5.43 11.60
CA VAL A 138 -0.15 5.55 10.20
C VAL A 138 0.10 7.01 9.85
N ASP A 139 1.19 7.27 9.13
CA ASP A 139 1.54 8.57 8.54
C ASP A 139 1.55 8.47 7.01
N GLY A 140 0.59 9.13 6.37
CA GLY A 140 0.58 9.31 4.92
C GLY A 140 1.59 10.39 4.51
N ARG A 141 2.50 10.06 3.59
CA ARG A 141 3.53 10.96 3.10
C ARG A 141 3.36 11.26 1.62
N LYS A 142 3.60 12.51 1.23
CA LYS A 142 3.63 12.90 -0.18
C LYS A 142 4.86 12.28 -0.84
N PRO A 143 4.71 11.54 -1.96
CA PRO A 143 5.84 10.99 -2.69
C PRO A 143 6.56 12.07 -3.50
N VAL A 144 7.81 11.82 -3.88
CA VAL A 144 8.61 12.73 -4.71
C VAL A 144 8.09 12.84 -6.14
N THR A 145 7.39 11.83 -6.62
CA THR A 145 6.70 11.78 -7.91
C THR A 145 5.52 10.82 -7.82
N THR A 146 4.63 10.83 -8.82
CA THR A 146 3.50 9.88 -8.89
C THR A 146 4.01 8.45 -8.86
N ILE A 147 3.46 7.65 -7.95
CA ILE A 147 3.80 6.24 -7.77
C ILE A 147 3.00 5.41 -8.77
N THR A 148 3.68 4.44 -9.38
CA THR A 148 3.12 3.46 -10.32
C THR A 148 3.68 2.07 -10.03
N GLU A 149 3.08 1.01 -10.59
CA GLU A 149 3.59 -0.36 -10.47
C GLU A 149 5.03 -0.50 -10.99
N SER A 150 5.43 0.29 -11.98
CA SER A 150 6.76 0.24 -12.57
C SER A 150 7.84 0.98 -11.77
N ASN A 151 7.47 1.94 -10.88
CA ASN A 151 8.45 2.78 -10.22
C ASN A 151 8.49 2.67 -8.68
N TYR A 152 7.48 2.07 -8.05
CA TYR A 152 7.35 2.09 -6.58
C TYR A 152 8.55 1.46 -5.87
N LYS A 153 9.14 0.38 -6.40
CA LYS A 153 10.31 -0.28 -5.83
C LYS A 153 11.55 0.62 -5.88
N TYR A 154 11.76 1.32 -6.99
CA TYR A 154 12.86 2.29 -7.13
C TYR A 154 12.74 3.43 -6.11
N LEU A 155 11.54 3.99 -5.98
CA LEU A 155 11.27 5.06 -5.03
C LEU A 155 11.42 4.59 -3.58
N GLN A 156 10.93 3.39 -3.25
CA GLN A 156 11.09 2.80 -1.93
C GLN A 156 12.56 2.58 -1.57
N PHE A 157 13.36 2.06 -2.49
CA PHE A 157 14.79 1.88 -2.33
C PHE A 157 15.51 3.21 -2.08
N LEU A 158 15.25 4.22 -2.93
CA LEU A 158 15.88 5.54 -2.81
C LEU A 158 15.46 6.28 -1.53
N ASP A 159 14.22 6.11 -1.09
CA ASP A 159 13.77 6.63 0.21
C ASP A 159 14.49 5.93 1.37
N ALA A 160 14.79 4.63 1.27
CA ALA A 160 15.58 3.92 2.26
C ALA A 160 17.03 4.44 2.29
N VAL A 161 17.69 4.61 1.13
CA VAL A 161 19.04 5.20 1.03
C VAL A 161 19.06 6.60 1.64
N ARG A 162 18.08 7.44 1.33
CA ARG A 162 17.95 8.80 1.91
C ARG A 162 17.75 8.74 3.42
N GLY A 163 16.95 7.79 3.90
CA GLY A 163 16.61 7.61 5.31
C GLY A 163 17.78 7.18 6.19
N LEU A 164 18.76 6.48 5.66
CA LEU A 164 19.94 6.02 6.42
C LEU A 164 20.69 7.14 7.15
N ALA A 165 20.73 8.35 6.55
CA ALA A 165 21.47 9.46 7.13
C ALA A 165 20.89 9.95 8.47
N HIS A 166 19.65 9.59 8.79
CA HIS A 166 18.91 10.10 9.95
C HIS A 166 18.32 8.98 10.82
N ALA A 167 18.58 7.72 10.45
CA ALA A 167 18.06 6.56 11.18
C ALA A 167 19.12 6.02 12.18
N PRO A 168 18.69 5.44 13.30
CA PRO A 168 19.57 4.71 14.21
C PRO A 168 19.90 3.33 13.60
N VAL A 169 20.75 3.33 12.56
CA VAL A 169 21.20 2.12 11.88
C VAL A 169 22.08 1.32 12.83
N ASP A 170 21.73 0.07 13.06
CA ASP A 170 22.42 -0.85 13.97
C ASP A 170 23.10 -2.04 13.26
N VAL A 171 23.08 -2.04 11.93
CA VAL A 171 23.76 -3.01 11.09
C VAL A 171 25.16 -2.52 10.72
N LEU A 172 26.17 -3.40 10.85
CA LEU A 172 27.57 -3.05 10.57
C LEU A 172 27.83 -2.62 9.12
N LYS A 173 27.13 -3.24 8.16
CA LYS A 173 27.29 -2.97 6.72
C LYS A 173 25.94 -2.75 6.06
N PRO A 174 25.28 -1.59 6.24
CA PRO A 174 23.98 -1.32 5.68
C PRO A 174 23.98 -1.29 4.14
N GLU A 175 25.12 -1.01 3.52
CA GLU A 175 25.32 -1.02 2.08
C GLU A 175 25.11 -2.42 1.49
N LEU A 176 25.56 -3.49 2.19
CA LEU A 176 25.32 -4.88 1.75
C LEU A 176 23.85 -5.26 1.79
N VAL A 177 23.14 -4.83 2.84
CA VAL A 177 21.69 -5.08 2.96
C VAL A 177 20.93 -4.40 1.83
N LEU A 178 21.26 -3.14 1.54
CA LEU A 178 20.65 -2.40 0.44
C LEU A 178 20.99 -3.01 -0.92
N ARG A 179 22.21 -3.49 -1.13
CA ARG A 179 22.57 -4.18 -2.36
C ARG A 179 21.77 -5.47 -2.55
N GLY A 180 21.58 -6.25 -1.47
CA GLY A 180 20.66 -7.39 -1.47
C GLY A 180 19.24 -6.97 -1.86
N THR A 181 18.73 -5.91 -1.23
CA THR A 181 17.41 -5.35 -1.52
C THR A 181 17.26 -4.93 -3.00
N ALA A 182 18.29 -4.32 -3.60
CA ALA A 182 18.26 -3.93 -5.01
C ALA A 182 18.12 -5.16 -5.93
N LYS A 183 18.80 -6.27 -5.59
CA LYS A 183 18.67 -7.55 -6.29
C LYS A 183 17.29 -8.18 -6.10
N ASP A 184 16.80 -8.24 -4.85
CA ASP A 184 15.48 -8.83 -4.51
C ASP A 184 14.33 -8.07 -5.19
N PHE A 185 14.48 -6.76 -5.35
CA PHE A 185 13.51 -5.92 -6.05
C PHE A 185 13.65 -5.98 -7.57
N ASP A 186 14.71 -6.63 -8.08
CA ASP A 186 15.06 -6.67 -9.51
C ASP A 186 15.21 -5.26 -10.09
N LEU A 187 15.99 -4.40 -9.41
CA LEU A 187 16.19 -3.01 -9.83
C LEU A 187 17.25 -2.90 -10.93
N ASN A 188 16.86 -2.29 -12.02
CA ASN A 188 17.81 -1.90 -13.06
C ASN A 188 18.66 -0.71 -12.58
N THR A 189 19.98 -0.86 -12.62
CA THR A 189 20.96 0.13 -12.12
C THR A 189 20.84 1.49 -12.83
N ASP A 190 20.69 1.49 -14.15
CA ASP A 190 20.64 2.73 -14.94
C ASP A 190 19.36 3.52 -14.60
N ILE A 191 18.23 2.81 -14.48
CA ILE A 191 16.95 3.40 -14.10
C ILE A 191 17.04 3.94 -12.67
N LEU A 192 17.67 3.20 -11.74
CA LEU A 192 17.84 3.62 -10.36
C LEU A 192 18.64 4.92 -10.24
N ILE A 193 19.77 5.02 -10.96
CA ILE A 193 20.60 6.22 -11.02
C ILE A 193 19.82 7.39 -11.67
N LEU A 194 19.07 7.14 -12.72
CA LEU A 194 18.23 8.14 -13.37
C LEU A 194 17.18 8.70 -12.40
N PHE A 195 16.48 7.84 -11.63
CA PHE A 195 15.51 8.26 -10.63
C PHE A 195 16.17 9.03 -9.48
N ALA A 196 17.33 8.56 -8.99
CA ALA A 196 18.09 9.25 -7.95
C ALA A 196 18.48 10.67 -8.38
N ARG A 197 18.98 10.82 -9.63
CA ARG A 197 19.35 12.12 -10.20
C ARG A 197 18.16 13.05 -10.39
N LYS A 198 17.01 12.51 -10.81
CA LYS A 198 15.84 13.31 -11.17
C LYS A 198 15.03 13.77 -9.96
N TYR A 199 14.91 12.94 -8.93
CA TYR A 199 13.94 13.14 -7.85
C TYR A 199 14.57 13.32 -6.46
N TYR A 200 15.88 13.08 -6.30
CA TYR A 200 16.55 13.14 -5.00
C TYR A 200 17.71 14.12 -5.02
N ASN A 201 18.24 14.42 -3.85
CA ASN A 201 19.41 15.31 -3.72
C ASN A 201 20.72 14.59 -4.11
N GLN A 202 21.76 15.37 -4.35
CA GLN A 202 23.08 14.86 -4.74
C GLN A 202 23.66 13.87 -3.72
N LYS A 203 23.44 14.08 -2.42
CA LYS A 203 23.91 13.17 -1.37
C LYS A 203 23.31 11.76 -1.52
N THR A 204 22.01 11.68 -1.80
CA THR A 204 21.33 10.40 -2.03
C THR A 204 21.82 9.75 -3.33
N LEU A 205 22.02 10.53 -4.39
CA LEU A 205 22.56 10.02 -5.65
C LEU A 205 23.95 9.41 -5.46
N LEU A 206 24.89 10.13 -4.85
CA LEU A 206 26.25 9.65 -4.61
C LEU A 206 26.24 8.38 -3.76
N LYS A 207 25.49 8.37 -2.64
CA LYS A 207 25.36 7.17 -1.80
C LYS A 207 24.74 5.99 -2.54
N THR A 208 23.80 6.21 -3.45
CA THR A 208 23.25 5.16 -4.29
C THR A 208 24.31 4.57 -5.23
N ILE A 209 25.14 5.41 -5.83
CA ILE A 209 26.24 4.98 -6.71
C ILE A 209 27.26 4.17 -5.89
N ASP A 210 27.66 4.63 -4.70
CA ASP A 210 28.59 3.94 -3.83
C ASP A 210 28.09 2.53 -3.47
N ILE A 211 26.80 2.41 -3.06
CA ILE A 211 26.16 1.13 -2.75
C ILE A 211 26.24 0.16 -3.95
N LEU A 212 26.04 0.67 -5.16
CA LEU A 212 26.05 -0.17 -6.36
C LEU A 212 27.47 -0.58 -6.80
N LEU A 213 28.47 0.31 -6.63
CA LEU A 213 29.86 0.11 -7.08
C LEU A 213 30.69 -0.74 -6.11
N GLU A 214 30.48 -0.67 -4.80
CA GLU A 214 31.27 -1.44 -3.82
C GLU A 214 31.28 -2.96 -4.09
N GLY A 215 30.28 -3.51 -4.84
CA GLY A 215 30.27 -4.90 -5.26
C GLY A 215 31.19 -5.21 -6.42
N VAL A 216 31.65 -4.22 -7.15
CA VAL A 216 32.56 -4.41 -8.29
C VAL A 216 34.01 -4.56 -7.81
N TYR A 217 34.37 -3.90 -6.71
CA TYR A 217 35.74 -3.94 -6.17
C TYR A 217 36.02 -5.18 -5.30
N GLU A 218 35.00 -5.86 -4.78
CA GLU A 218 35.17 -7.12 -4.00
C GLU A 218 35.32 -8.36 -4.91
N THR A 219 35.03 -8.24 -6.21
CA THR A 219 35.13 -9.35 -7.21
C THR A 219 36.30 -9.16 -8.20
N ALA A 220 37.08 -8.11 -8.08
CA ALA A 220 38.29 -7.85 -8.85
C ALA A 220 39.54 -8.08 -8.02
#